data_665d7ea46db75e45b5ffc3516d675301
#
_entry.id   665d7ea46db75e45b5ffc3516d675301
#
_cell.length_a   1.000
_cell.length_b   1.000
_cell.length_c   1.000
_cell.angle_alpha   90.00
_cell.angle_beta   90.00
_cell.angle_gamma   90.00
#
_symmetry.space_group_name_H-M   'P 1'
#
loop_
_entity.id
_entity.type
_entity.pdbx_description
1 polymer ?
#
loop_
_entity_poly.entity_id
_entity_poly.type
_entity_poly.pdbx_seq_one_letter_code
_entity_poly.pdbx_strand_id
1 'polypeptide(L)'
;MSGWFKKAKNIFAVMMTAACLLVLPGCQNGEPEEEVPMKTVPVTDEEGNPVTDDKGETVMTEVPLETIAVTDEEGNPVTDENGEQVYEYEELPEEEKTVYKVGFVYSGYVADGATNGAFEVARAQIGRSLGLETCYVENVLVSQFPEAVSTLKDDGCNIIVSCSPKYASSAFRENKNSTDTYFISFGVAETGAHLDSFGGELYQTANVCGLAAAHNTKSNTIGVIADPGEYNVYGVIDGFALGVAELMSAKADIRVNWAWSNSKSEIEEAVDDLIAQGCDVIMSYMETDYPVRYCADKNVKVIANCYNMPEIAPDNYISGYFFNFSTHLVDVIRSIVNDNFNPDGYSGDVASGMVRLVNFNENSEKGTGDICKTLYDYIKAGNAKVFTGEIKDTDGQVMVEKGQSMTFENIQKINWLVQSVRKTGSFTEITDNPVGSDFSIHSEFADSTTAPAEN
;
A
#
# COMPACT_ATOMS: atom_id res chain seq x y z
N MET A 1 46.15 -15.04 -1.69
CA MET A 1 45.13 -15.99 -2.14
C MET A 1 45.46 -17.48 -1.97
N SER A 2 46.44 -17.88 -1.19
CA SER A 2 46.84 -19.31 -1.06
C SER A 2 46.69 -19.90 0.33
N GLY A 3 46.05 -19.21 1.23
CA GLY A 3 45.83 -19.68 2.61
C GLY A 3 44.41 -20.14 2.95
N TRP A 4 43.46 -19.87 2.08
CA TRP A 4 42.03 -20.02 2.37
C TRP A 4 41.52 -21.46 2.12
N PHE A 5 42.06 -22.14 1.16
CA PHE A 5 41.60 -23.48 0.75
C PHE A 5 42.02 -24.66 1.69
N LYS A 6 42.76 -24.40 2.75
CA LYS A 6 43.25 -25.48 3.66
C LYS A 6 42.37 -25.77 4.88
N LYS A 7 41.29 -25.00 5.12
CA LYS A 7 40.46 -25.13 6.33
C LYS A 7 39.07 -25.74 6.16
N ALA A 8 38.53 -25.81 4.95
CA ALA A 8 37.20 -26.38 4.73
C ALA A 8 37.30 -27.90 4.45
N LYS A 9 36.84 -28.73 5.34
CA LYS A 9 36.87 -30.20 5.21
C LYS A 9 35.53 -30.92 5.37
N ASN A 10 34.45 -30.29 5.72
CA ASN A 10 33.13 -30.94 5.77
C ASN A 10 32.04 -29.98 5.32
N ILE A 11 31.20 -30.45 4.38
CA ILE A 11 30.16 -29.69 3.69
C ILE A 11 28.84 -30.44 3.89
N PHE A 12 27.77 -29.78 4.34
CA PHE A 12 26.44 -30.36 4.44
C PHE A 12 25.31 -29.40 4.08
N ALA A 13 24.46 -29.85 3.20
CA ALA A 13 23.04 -29.63 2.82
C ALA A 13 22.61 -28.31 2.15
N VAL A 14 21.73 -28.09 1.45
CA VAL A 14 20.81 -28.41 0.38
C VAL A 14 20.22 -27.13 -0.23
N MET A 15 20.40 -26.85 -1.50
CA MET A 15 19.52 -26.10 -2.36
C MET A 15 19.59 -26.61 -3.81
N MET A 16 18.44 -26.81 -4.44
CA MET A 16 18.33 -27.23 -5.81
C MET A 16 18.44 -26.01 -6.74
N THR A 17 19.49 -25.91 -7.53
CA THR A 17 19.52 -24.99 -8.68
C THR A 17 19.44 -25.77 -9.97
N ALA A 18 18.67 -25.21 -10.91
CA ALA A 18 18.51 -25.78 -12.25
C ALA A 18 19.86 -26.04 -12.91
N ALA A 19 20.04 -27.23 -13.50
CA ALA A 19 21.23 -27.67 -14.17
C ALA A 19 21.74 -26.65 -15.20
N CYS A 20 22.91 -26.04 -14.96
CA CYS A 20 23.68 -25.37 -15.99
C CYS A 20 24.64 -26.37 -16.62
N LEU A 21 24.38 -26.74 -17.87
CA LEU A 21 25.24 -27.52 -18.73
C LEU A 21 26.61 -26.84 -18.92
N LEU A 22 27.64 -27.36 -18.31
CA LEU A 22 29.03 -27.07 -18.69
C LEU A 22 29.51 -28.11 -19.70
N VAL A 23 29.33 -27.83 -20.97
CA VAL A 23 29.95 -28.62 -22.05
C VAL A 23 31.40 -28.22 -22.15
N LEU A 24 32.34 -29.09 -21.78
CA LEU A 24 33.74 -29.00 -22.11
C LEU A 24 33.95 -29.55 -23.51
N PRO A 25 34.63 -28.84 -24.46
CA PRO A 25 34.86 -29.37 -25.79
C PRO A 25 36.14 -30.24 -25.80
N GLY A 26 35.94 -31.51 -26.15
CA GLY A 26 37.02 -32.34 -26.63
C GLY A 26 37.15 -33.73 -26.03
N CYS A 27 36.49 -34.72 -26.70
CA CYS A 27 37.13 -35.96 -27.12
C CYS A 27 36.12 -36.79 -27.94
N GLN A 28 36.51 -37.24 -29.09
CA GLN A 28 35.72 -38.09 -29.97
C GLN A 28 35.73 -39.54 -29.44
N ASN A 29 34.55 -40.17 -29.46
CA ASN A 29 34.27 -41.60 -29.17
C ASN A 29 34.27 -41.94 -27.65
N GLY A 30 33.21 -41.58 -26.97
CA GLY A 30 32.76 -42.11 -25.67
C GLY A 30 31.25 -42.12 -25.63
N GLU A 31 30.64 -43.09 -24.99
CA GLU A 31 29.25 -43.07 -24.58
C GLU A 31 28.96 -41.77 -23.83
N PRO A 32 27.73 -41.19 -23.86
CA PRO A 32 27.44 -39.97 -23.10
C PRO A 32 27.72 -40.26 -21.61
N GLU A 33 28.63 -39.49 -20.98
CA GLU A 33 28.80 -39.53 -19.54
C GLU A 33 27.45 -39.13 -18.93
N GLU A 34 26.88 -39.97 -18.07
CA GLU A 34 25.69 -39.61 -17.29
C GLU A 34 26.00 -38.39 -16.46
N GLU A 35 25.22 -37.31 -16.66
CA GLU A 35 25.33 -36.09 -15.85
C GLU A 35 24.95 -36.42 -14.39
N VAL A 36 25.92 -36.36 -13.49
CA VAL A 36 25.67 -36.55 -12.06
C VAL A 36 24.92 -35.36 -11.51
N PRO A 37 23.73 -35.53 -10.94
CA PRO A 37 23.01 -34.42 -10.31
C PRO A 37 23.83 -33.81 -9.18
N MET A 38 23.76 -32.47 -9.02
CA MET A 38 24.53 -31.71 -8.03
C MET A 38 23.59 -31.11 -7.01
N LYS A 39 24.03 -30.97 -5.75
CA LYS A 39 23.35 -30.22 -4.68
C LYS A 39 24.24 -29.09 -4.19
N THR A 40 23.61 -27.98 -3.82
CA THR A 40 24.32 -26.80 -3.26
C THR A 40 24.32 -26.91 -1.73
N VAL A 41 25.46 -26.68 -1.10
CA VAL A 41 25.65 -26.90 0.33
C VAL A 41 26.48 -25.76 0.93
N PRO A 42 26.23 -25.36 2.20
CA PRO A 42 27.06 -24.37 2.88
C PRO A 42 28.47 -24.92 3.11
N VAL A 43 29.47 -24.05 2.88
CA VAL A 43 30.84 -24.31 3.31
C VAL A 43 30.94 -24.19 4.82
N THR A 44 31.43 -25.22 5.50
CA THR A 44 31.64 -25.20 6.96
C THR A 44 33.10 -25.18 7.32
N ASP A 45 33.42 -24.64 8.50
CA ASP A 45 34.76 -24.73 9.12
C ASP A 45 35.03 -26.10 9.74
N GLU A 46 36.21 -26.26 10.36
CA GLU A 46 36.60 -27.53 11.02
C GLU A 46 35.71 -27.93 12.22
N GLU A 47 34.91 -26.97 12.74
CA GLU A 47 34.00 -27.17 13.88
C GLU A 47 32.55 -27.37 13.38
N GLY A 48 32.31 -27.33 12.08
CA GLY A 48 30.99 -27.55 11.45
C GLY A 48 30.12 -26.29 11.35
N ASN A 49 30.63 -25.08 11.62
CA ASN A 49 29.88 -23.85 11.51
C ASN A 49 29.94 -23.30 10.07
N PRO A 50 28.83 -22.68 9.56
CA PRO A 50 28.83 -22.06 8.24
C PRO A 50 29.89 -20.95 8.12
N VAL A 51 30.65 -20.99 7.04
CA VAL A 51 31.59 -19.92 6.68
C VAL A 51 30.83 -18.79 6.00
N THR A 52 31.05 -17.54 6.45
CA THR A 52 30.45 -16.36 5.85
C THR A 52 31.49 -15.56 5.04
N ASP A 53 31.03 -14.85 4.01
CA ASP A 53 31.83 -13.93 3.21
C ASP A 53 32.08 -12.59 3.96
N ASP A 54 32.72 -11.64 3.27
CA ASP A 54 33.01 -10.31 3.81
C ASP A 54 31.74 -9.45 4.07
N LYS A 55 30.58 -9.89 3.58
CA LYS A 55 29.26 -9.25 3.80
C LYS A 55 28.42 -9.95 4.88
N GLY A 56 28.92 -11.08 5.41
CA GLY A 56 28.22 -11.89 6.37
C GLY A 56 27.26 -12.94 5.78
N GLU A 57 27.29 -13.14 4.44
CA GLU A 57 26.48 -14.14 3.75
C GLU A 57 27.15 -15.52 3.82
N THR A 58 26.35 -16.61 3.95
CA THR A 58 26.89 -17.97 3.98
C THR A 58 27.48 -18.34 2.61
N VAL A 59 28.72 -18.78 2.61
CA VAL A 59 29.40 -19.25 1.38
C VAL A 59 28.84 -20.62 1.02
N MET A 60 28.34 -20.77 -0.22
CA MET A 60 27.78 -22.02 -0.75
C MET A 60 28.74 -22.68 -1.75
N THR A 61 28.64 -24.00 -1.91
CA THR A 61 29.37 -24.78 -2.93
C THR A 61 28.50 -25.90 -3.47
N GLU A 62 28.77 -26.36 -4.68
CA GLU A 62 28.07 -27.50 -5.32
C GLU A 62 28.85 -28.79 -5.05
N VAL A 63 28.14 -29.84 -4.68
CA VAL A 63 28.66 -31.20 -4.53
C VAL A 63 27.76 -32.21 -5.23
N PRO A 64 28.32 -33.33 -5.75
CA PRO A 64 27.52 -34.39 -6.32
C PRO A 64 26.53 -34.97 -5.30
N LEU A 65 25.32 -35.36 -5.76
CA LEU A 65 24.39 -36.16 -4.96
C LEU A 65 25.03 -37.50 -4.62
N GLU A 66 24.81 -37.96 -3.40
CA GLU A 66 25.22 -39.32 -3.00
C GLU A 66 24.29 -40.36 -3.62
N THR A 67 24.86 -41.47 -4.06
CA THR A 67 24.09 -42.59 -4.53
C THR A 67 23.81 -43.55 -3.39
N ILE A 68 22.55 -43.99 -3.28
CA ILE A 68 22.09 -44.97 -2.27
C ILE A 68 21.78 -46.27 -2.97
N ALA A 69 22.27 -47.36 -2.41
CA ALA A 69 21.98 -48.70 -2.92
C ALA A 69 20.49 -49.06 -2.73
N VAL A 70 19.80 -49.40 -3.82
CA VAL A 70 18.39 -49.80 -3.75
C VAL A 70 18.29 -51.20 -3.11
N THR A 71 17.41 -51.33 -2.11
CA THR A 71 17.11 -52.57 -1.43
C THR A 71 15.62 -52.90 -1.55
N ASP A 72 15.28 -54.19 -1.53
CA ASP A 72 13.89 -54.66 -1.48
C ASP A 72 13.28 -54.46 -0.08
N GLU A 73 12.00 -54.81 0.10
CA GLU A 73 11.28 -54.71 1.39
C GLU A 73 11.91 -55.56 2.50
N GLU A 74 12.75 -56.55 2.15
CA GLU A 74 13.45 -57.41 3.09
C GLU A 74 14.89 -56.96 3.37
N GLY A 75 15.33 -55.86 2.72
CA GLY A 75 16.66 -55.26 2.91
C GLY A 75 17.76 -55.89 2.05
N ASN A 76 17.42 -56.73 1.06
CA ASN A 76 18.40 -57.29 0.15
C ASN A 76 18.69 -56.32 -1.00
N PRO A 77 19.93 -56.31 -1.54
CA PRO A 77 20.30 -55.51 -2.68
C PRO A 77 19.43 -55.81 -3.94
N VAL A 78 18.85 -54.83 -4.53
CA VAL A 78 18.21 -54.94 -5.86
C VAL A 78 19.30 -54.88 -6.92
N THR A 79 19.28 -55.87 -7.86
CA THR A 79 20.23 -55.94 -8.98
C THR A 79 19.52 -55.76 -10.29
N ASP A 80 20.23 -55.23 -11.28
CA ASP A 80 19.78 -55.11 -12.66
C ASP A 80 19.76 -56.47 -13.39
N GLU A 81 19.40 -56.47 -14.65
CA GLU A 81 19.35 -57.68 -15.52
C GLU A 81 20.73 -58.34 -15.73
N ASN A 82 21.83 -57.64 -15.44
CA ASN A 82 23.20 -58.12 -15.52
C ASN A 82 23.72 -58.63 -14.16
N GLY A 83 22.94 -58.47 -13.08
CA GLY A 83 23.28 -58.85 -11.72
C GLY A 83 24.10 -57.79 -10.96
N GLU A 84 24.17 -56.58 -11.47
CA GLU A 84 24.85 -55.49 -10.82
C GLU A 84 23.90 -54.75 -9.85
N GLN A 85 24.41 -54.27 -8.70
CA GLN A 85 23.66 -53.51 -7.70
C GLN A 85 23.07 -52.24 -8.34
N VAL A 86 21.76 -52.04 -8.18
CA VAL A 86 21.08 -50.79 -8.59
C VAL A 86 21.32 -49.72 -7.52
N TYR A 87 21.64 -48.50 -7.95
CA TYR A 87 21.78 -47.33 -7.13
C TYR A 87 20.82 -46.23 -7.59
N GLU A 88 20.26 -45.49 -6.66
CA GLU A 88 19.47 -44.29 -6.91
C GLU A 88 20.15 -43.13 -6.24
N TYR A 89 19.96 -41.91 -6.76
CA TYR A 89 20.43 -40.71 -6.05
C TYR A 89 19.56 -40.45 -4.82
N GLU A 90 20.18 -39.95 -3.73
CA GLU A 90 19.43 -39.55 -2.55
C GLU A 90 18.32 -38.55 -2.96
N GLU A 91 17.09 -38.80 -2.48
CA GLU A 91 16.03 -37.82 -2.62
C GLU A 91 16.36 -36.61 -1.76
N LEU A 92 16.49 -35.45 -2.41
CA LEU A 92 16.60 -34.21 -1.65
C LEU A 92 15.24 -33.95 -0.99
N PRO A 93 15.23 -33.48 0.29
CA PRO A 93 13.99 -33.02 0.88
C PRO A 93 13.37 -31.97 -0.05
N GLU A 94 12.10 -32.11 -0.38
CA GLU A 94 11.37 -31.03 -1.08
C GLU A 94 11.48 -29.78 -0.18
N GLU A 95 11.99 -28.69 -0.76
CA GLU A 95 11.95 -27.40 -0.07
C GLU A 95 10.48 -27.09 0.26
N GLU A 96 10.15 -26.99 1.53
CA GLU A 96 8.84 -26.52 1.95
C GLU A 96 8.69 -25.07 1.46
N LYS A 97 8.02 -24.92 0.30
CA LYS A 97 7.71 -23.59 -0.22
C LYS A 97 6.84 -22.87 0.79
N THR A 98 7.29 -21.72 1.24
CA THR A 98 6.48 -20.85 2.10
C THR A 98 5.15 -20.55 1.40
N VAL A 99 4.06 -20.93 2.03
CA VAL A 99 2.72 -20.58 1.57
C VAL A 99 2.40 -19.19 2.10
N TYR A 100 2.23 -18.24 1.19
CA TYR A 100 1.91 -16.87 1.55
C TYR A 100 0.39 -16.66 1.59
N LYS A 101 -0.09 -16.02 2.67
CA LYS A 101 -1.47 -15.57 2.85
C LYS A 101 -1.47 -14.13 3.33
N VAL A 102 -2.33 -13.30 2.75
CA VAL A 102 -2.34 -11.85 3.00
C VAL A 102 -3.55 -11.47 3.84
N GLY A 103 -3.29 -10.89 5.00
CA GLY A 103 -4.30 -10.36 5.91
C GLY A 103 -4.39 -8.84 5.86
N PHE A 104 -5.59 -8.28 5.78
CA PHE A 104 -5.85 -6.84 5.77
C PHE A 104 -6.50 -6.40 7.08
N VAL A 105 -6.05 -5.28 7.64
CA VAL A 105 -6.62 -4.67 8.85
C VAL A 105 -7.24 -3.33 8.47
N TYR A 106 -8.57 -3.27 8.43
CA TYR A 106 -9.34 -2.08 8.08
C TYR A 106 -9.78 -1.30 9.33
N SER A 107 -9.69 0.03 9.27
CA SER A 107 -10.10 0.94 10.35
C SER A 107 -11.61 1.17 10.43
N GLY A 108 -12.33 0.90 9.36
CA GLY A 108 -13.78 0.95 9.26
C GLY A 108 -14.32 -0.28 8.56
N TYR A 109 -15.60 -0.24 8.20
CA TYR A 109 -16.20 -1.30 7.40
C TYR A 109 -15.84 -1.14 5.92
N VAL A 110 -15.61 -2.26 5.23
CA VAL A 110 -15.40 -2.25 3.77
C VAL A 110 -16.58 -1.62 3.04
N ALA A 111 -17.80 -1.87 3.54
CA ALA A 111 -19.03 -1.31 3.01
C ALA A 111 -19.15 0.23 3.14
N ASP A 112 -18.32 0.85 3.97
CA ASP A 112 -18.28 2.32 4.11
C ASP A 112 -17.57 3.03 2.94
N GLY A 113 -17.01 2.28 1.96
CA GLY A 113 -16.38 2.82 0.78
C GLY A 113 -15.10 3.60 1.07
N ALA A 114 -14.87 4.67 0.32
CA ALA A 114 -13.71 5.58 0.46
C ALA A 114 -12.36 4.84 0.58
N THR A 115 -11.54 5.13 1.59
CA THR A 115 -10.22 4.53 1.77
C THR A 115 -10.29 3.02 1.99
N ASN A 116 -11.21 2.52 2.84
CA ASN A 116 -11.36 1.08 3.07
C ASN A 116 -11.81 0.34 1.80
N GLY A 117 -12.73 0.91 1.04
CA GLY A 117 -13.16 0.36 -0.24
C GLY A 117 -12.03 0.33 -1.29
N ALA A 118 -11.17 1.36 -1.32
CA ALA A 118 -10.01 1.38 -2.21
C ALA A 118 -8.98 0.28 -1.87
N PHE A 119 -8.78 -0.01 -0.59
CA PHE A 119 -7.98 -1.17 -0.16
C PHE A 119 -8.63 -2.50 -0.53
N GLU A 120 -9.95 -2.62 -0.44
CA GLU A 120 -10.66 -3.84 -0.84
C GLU A 120 -10.52 -4.12 -2.34
N VAL A 121 -10.57 -3.08 -3.18
CA VAL A 121 -10.24 -3.21 -4.62
C VAL A 121 -8.82 -3.77 -4.81
N ALA A 122 -7.85 -3.28 -4.03
CA ALA A 122 -6.48 -3.77 -4.09
C ALA A 122 -6.37 -5.22 -3.59
N ARG A 123 -7.05 -5.60 -2.49
CA ARG A 123 -7.10 -6.97 -1.98
C ARG A 123 -7.62 -7.93 -3.05
N ALA A 124 -8.73 -7.58 -3.68
CA ALA A 124 -9.29 -8.38 -4.77
C ALA A 124 -8.33 -8.50 -5.97
N GLN A 125 -7.57 -7.44 -6.28
CA GLN A 125 -6.57 -7.46 -7.35
C GLN A 125 -5.38 -8.38 -7.00
N ILE A 126 -4.93 -8.39 -5.75
CA ILE A 126 -3.87 -9.29 -5.26
C ILE A 126 -4.29 -10.74 -5.44
N GLY A 127 -5.49 -11.13 -4.98
CA GLY A 127 -6.01 -12.48 -5.18
C GLY A 127 -6.05 -12.90 -6.64
N ARG A 128 -6.53 -11.99 -7.53
CA ARG A 128 -6.60 -12.27 -8.98
C ARG A 128 -5.23 -12.33 -9.66
N SER A 129 -4.30 -11.42 -9.30
CA SER A 129 -3.03 -11.27 -10.03
C SER A 129 -1.92 -12.19 -9.55
N LEU A 130 -1.93 -12.55 -8.26
CA LEU A 130 -0.89 -13.36 -7.63
C LEU A 130 -1.37 -14.76 -7.26
N GLY A 131 -2.69 -15.01 -7.30
CA GLY A 131 -3.27 -16.30 -6.91
C GLY A 131 -3.15 -16.59 -5.41
N LEU A 132 -2.94 -15.55 -4.58
CA LEU A 132 -2.78 -15.70 -3.14
C LEU A 132 -4.14 -15.71 -2.44
N GLU A 133 -4.23 -16.48 -1.36
CA GLU A 133 -5.33 -16.35 -0.42
C GLU A 133 -5.24 -15.00 0.31
N THR A 134 -6.38 -14.33 0.45
CA THR A 134 -6.48 -13.07 1.16
C THR A 134 -7.66 -13.10 2.11
N CYS A 135 -7.51 -12.48 3.26
CA CYS A 135 -8.59 -12.28 4.22
C CYS A 135 -8.48 -10.91 4.89
N TYR A 136 -9.47 -10.53 5.67
CA TYR A 136 -9.44 -9.24 6.37
C TYR A 136 -10.21 -9.29 7.69
N VAL A 137 -9.89 -8.35 8.53
CA VAL A 137 -10.66 -7.92 9.70
C VAL A 137 -11.01 -6.45 9.55
N GLU A 138 -12.20 -6.04 9.97
CA GLU A 138 -12.70 -4.68 9.76
C GLU A 138 -13.16 -4.01 11.05
N ASN A 139 -13.34 -2.69 11.00
CA ASN A 139 -13.74 -1.84 12.12
C ASN A 139 -12.81 -1.98 13.34
N VAL A 140 -11.49 -2.03 13.07
CA VAL A 140 -10.47 -2.22 14.09
C VAL A 140 -10.02 -0.86 14.63
N LEU A 141 -10.13 -0.66 15.94
CA LEU A 141 -9.59 0.52 16.61
C LEU A 141 -8.05 0.44 16.69
N VAL A 142 -7.37 1.57 16.81
CA VAL A 142 -5.91 1.61 16.92
C VAL A 142 -5.38 0.78 18.08
N SER A 143 -6.07 0.81 19.21
CA SER A 143 -5.73 0.02 20.41
C SER A 143 -5.90 -1.49 20.22
N GLN A 144 -6.74 -1.93 19.27
CA GLN A 144 -7.03 -3.32 18.96
C GLN A 144 -6.15 -3.90 17.84
N PHE A 145 -5.33 -3.08 17.20
CA PHE A 145 -4.50 -3.51 16.07
C PHE A 145 -3.61 -4.73 16.39
N PRO A 146 -2.92 -4.82 17.56
CA PRO A 146 -2.09 -6.00 17.88
C PRO A 146 -2.91 -7.29 17.94
N GLU A 147 -4.13 -7.22 18.47
CA GLU A 147 -5.03 -8.37 18.57
C GLU A 147 -5.56 -8.79 17.19
N ALA A 148 -5.92 -7.83 16.35
CA ALA A 148 -6.30 -8.07 14.95
C ALA A 148 -5.18 -8.77 14.17
N VAL A 149 -3.93 -8.33 14.35
CA VAL A 149 -2.74 -8.97 13.77
C VAL A 149 -2.58 -10.40 14.27
N SER A 150 -2.74 -10.64 15.59
CA SER A 150 -2.67 -12.00 16.15
C SER A 150 -3.73 -12.91 15.55
N THR A 151 -4.97 -12.42 15.43
CA THR A 151 -6.09 -13.16 14.83
C THR A 151 -5.78 -13.58 13.38
N LEU A 152 -5.24 -12.66 12.57
CA LEU A 152 -4.86 -12.96 11.19
C LEU A 152 -3.69 -13.95 11.11
N LYS A 153 -2.70 -13.84 11.99
CA LYS A 153 -1.58 -14.79 12.07
C LYS A 153 -2.06 -16.20 12.46
N ASP A 154 -2.99 -16.30 13.39
CA ASP A 154 -3.58 -17.59 13.80
C ASP A 154 -4.37 -18.23 12.64
N ASP A 155 -4.89 -17.43 11.67
CA ASP A 155 -5.50 -17.88 10.42
C ASP A 155 -4.47 -18.15 9.30
N GLY A 156 -3.19 -18.10 9.61
CA GLY A 156 -2.08 -18.42 8.69
C GLY A 156 -1.58 -17.25 7.84
N CYS A 157 -2.01 -16.01 8.11
CA CYS A 157 -1.47 -14.84 7.41
C CYS A 157 -0.04 -14.56 7.83
N ASN A 158 0.86 -14.44 6.86
CA ASN A 158 2.27 -14.07 7.04
C ASN A 158 2.66 -12.79 6.28
N ILE A 159 1.69 -12.16 5.61
CA ILE A 159 1.79 -10.80 5.08
C ILE A 159 0.61 -10.01 5.63
N ILE A 160 0.86 -8.93 6.36
CA ILE A 160 -0.16 -8.08 6.98
C ILE A 160 -0.14 -6.68 6.34
N VAL A 161 -1.27 -6.27 5.79
CA VAL A 161 -1.48 -4.92 5.25
C VAL A 161 -2.24 -4.09 6.27
N SER A 162 -1.62 -3.03 6.79
CA SER A 162 -2.28 -2.07 7.67
C SER A 162 -2.89 -0.93 6.86
N CYS A 163 -4.22 -0.82 6.87
CA CYS A 163 -4.99 -0.03 5.91
C CYS A 163 -5.33 1.39 6.39
N SER A 164 -4.73 1.86 7.46
CA SER A 164 -4.92 3.22 7.96
C SER A 164 -3.60 3.81 8.45
N PRO A 165 -3.35 5.12 8.21
CA PRO A 165 -2.16 5.79 8.74
C PRO A 165 -2.12 5.81 10.27
N LYS A 166 -3.27 5.66 10.91
CA LYS A 166 -3.41 5.56 12.37
C LYS A 166 -2.73 4.33 12.95
N TYR A 167 -2.52 3.27 12.15
CA TYR A 167 -1.85 2.04 12.56
C TYR A 167 -0.32 2.07 12.42
N ALA A 168 0.27 3.05 11.73
CA ALA A 168 1.68 3.06 11.37
C ALA A 168 2.63 2.74 12.55
N SER A 169 2.43 3.40 13.70
CA SER A 169 3.24 3.14 14.90
C SER A 169 3.02 1.75 15.51
N SER A 170 1.81 1.18 15.38
CA SER A 170 1.50 -0.16 15.87
C SER A 170 2.09 -1.22 14.94
N ALA A 171 1.97 -1.07 13.62
CA ALA A 171 2.59 -1.95 12.64
C ALA A 171 4.11 -2.01 12.81
N PHE A 172 4.76 -0.86 13.08
CA PHE A 172 6.19 -0.81 13.37
C PHE A 172 6.58 -1.59 14.64
N ARG A 173 5.76 -1.52 15.71
CA ARG A 173 6.00 -2.31 16.93
C ARG A 173 5.82 -3.81 16.70
N GLU A 174 4.74 -4.19 15.99
CA GLU A 174 4.49 -5.60 15.67
C GLU A 174 5.60 -6.19 14.81
N ASN A 175 6.10 -5.44 13.82
CA ASN A 175 7.24 -5.89 13.00
C ASN A 175 8.49 -6.19 13.84
N LYS A 176 8.80 -5.38 14.86
CA LYS A 176 9.96 -5.62 15.73
C LYS A 176 9.85 -6.92 16.54
N ASN A 177 8.63 -7.39 16.78
CA ASN A 177 8.34 -8.58 17.55
C ASN A 177 8.13 -9.83 16.66
N SER A 178 8.13 -9.68 15.33
CA SER A 178 7.90 -10.75 14.36
C SER A 178 9.11 -10.95 13.47
N THR A 179 9.52 -12.19 13.27
CA THR A 179 10.60 -12.57 12.36
C THR A 179 10.11 -13.33 11.12
N ASP A 180 8.84 -13.70 11.12
CA ASP A 180 8.17 -14.59 10.16
C ASP A 180 6.99 -13.92 9.43
N THR A 181 6.78 -12.65 9.68
CA THR A 181 5.63 -11.92 9.16
C THR A 181 6.08 -10.61 8.51
N TYR A 182 5.66 -10.37 7.28
CA TYR A 182 5.86 -9.11 6.58
C TYR A 182 4.72 -8.16 6.89
N PHE A 183 5.06 -6.89 7.04
CA PHE A 183 4.10 -5.81 7.23
C PHE A 183 4.20 -4.80 6.08
N ILE A 184 3.07 -4.38 5.53
CA ILE A 184 2.98 -3.33 4.53
C ILE A 184 2.06 -2.25 5.10
N SER A 185 2.63 -1.12 5.50
CA SER A 185 1.93 -0.10 6.29
C SER A 185 1.60 1.13 5.46
N PHE A 186 0.33 1.49 5.41
CA PHE A 186 -0.10 2.76 4.85
C PHE A 186 0.18 3.91 5.82
N GLY A 187 0.79 4.96 5.30
CA GLY A 187 1.20 6.14 6.05
C GLY A 187 2.70 6.23 6.22
N VAL A 188 3.19 7.41 6.60
CA VAL A 188 4.63 7.62 6.81
C VAL A 188 5.04 6.95 8.11
N ALA A 189 5.68 5.82 8.00
CA ALA A 189 6.30 5.09 9.10
C ALA A 189 7.77 4.81 8.76
N GLU A 190 8.52 4.44 9.79
CA GLU A 190 9.86 3.88 9.59
C GLU A 190 9.74 2.52 8.87
N THR A 191 10.66 2.23 7.97
CA THR A 191 10.78 0.90 7.34
C THR A 191 11.64 -0.01 8.22
N GLY A 192 11.56 -1.32 7.99
CA GLY A 192 12.31 -2.34 8.72
C GLY A 192 12.53 -3.57 7.86
N ALA A 193 13.30 -4.54 8.33
CA ALA A 193 13.65 -5.73 7.55
C ALA A 193 12.43 -6.47 6.95
N HIS A 194 11.29 -6.47 7.64
CA HIS A 194 10.03 -7.07 7.19
C HIS A 194 8.88 -6.04 7.21
N LEU A 195 9.19 -4.75 7.13
CA LEU A 195 8.19 -3.68 7.11
C LEU A 195 8.46 -2.73 5.97
N ASP A 196 7.57 -2.70 4.98
CA ASP A 196 7.48 -1.61 4.01
C ASP A 196 6.45 -0.57 4.45
N SER A 197 6.70 0.68 4.10
CA SER A 197 5.81 1.80 4.35
C SER A 197 5.49 2.51 3.04
N PHE A 198 4.24 2.83 2.82
CA PHE A 198 3.84 3.48 1.59
C PHE A 198 2.80 4.57 1.80
N GLY A 199 2.70 5.45 0.81
CA GLY A 199 1.75 6.55 0.75
C GLY A 199 1.62 7.09 -0.66
N GLY A 200 1.02 8.26 -0.79
CA GLY A 200 0.87 8.89 -2.10
C GLY A 200 0.62 10.39 -2.03
N GLU A 201 0.86 11.04 -3.15
CA GLU A 201 0.76 12.49 -3.30
C GLU A 201 -0.70 12.92 -3.60
N LEU A 202 -1.66 12.52 -2.74
CA LEU A 202 -3.08 12.75 -2.94
C LEU A 202 -3.44 14.25 -3.11
N TYR A 203 -2.61 15.14 -2.54
CA TYR A 203 -2.73 16.58 -2.72
C TYR A 203 -2.68 17.01 -4.19
N GLN A 204 -2.08 16.22 -5.08
CA GLN A 204 -2.03 16.54 -6.52
C GLN A 204 -3.41 16.43 -7.16
N THR A 205 -4.15 15.37 -6.88
CA THR A 205 -5.52 15.19 -7.36
C THR A 205 -6.51 16.07 -6.61
N ALA A 206 -6.29 16.31 -5.30
CA ALA A 206 -7.06 17.26 -4.54
C ALA A 206 -6.93 18.70 -5.10
N ASN A 207 -5.75 19.09 -5.59
CA ASN A 207 -5.54 20.38 -6.26
C ASN A 207 -6.41 20.53 -7.52
N VAL A 208 -6.45 19.53 -8.37
CA VAL A 208 -7.33 19.52 -9.56
C VAL A 208 -8.81 19.59 -9.15
N CYS A 209 -9.18 18.88 -8.09
CA CYS A 209 -10.53 18.94 -7.53
C CYS A 209 -10.86 20.31 -6.93
N GLY A 210 -9.88 21.02 -6.38
CA GLY A 210 -10.03 22.39 -5.94
C GLY A 210 -10.39 23.36 -7.08
N LEU A 211 -9.72 23.23 -8.22
CA LEU A 211 -10.07 23.97 -9.44
C LEU A 211 -11.50 23.64 -9.89
N ALA A 212 -11.91 22.37 -9.83
CA ALA A 212 -13.27 21.95 -10.14
C ALA A 212 -14.29 22.58 -9.18
N ALA A 213 -14.00 22.60 -7.88
CA ALA A 213 -14.87 23.23 -6.87
C ALA A 213 -15.04 24.72 -7.15
N ALA A 214 -13.94 25.44 -7.44
CA ALA A 214 -13.95 26.85 -7.78
C ALA A 214 -14.79 27.17 -9.03
N HIS A 215 -14.79 26.26 -10.02
CA HIS A 215 -15.57 26.43 -11.24
C HIS A 215 -17.07 26.15 -11.01
N ASN A 216 -17.43 25.41 -9.99
CA ASN A 216 -18.81 24.96 -9.72
C ASN A 216 -19.52 25.76 -8.61
N THR A 217 -18.80 26.37 -7.67
CA THR A 217 -19.44 27.17 -6.62
C THR A 217 -20.13 28.43 -7.18
N LYS A 218 -21.26 28.76 -6.58
CA LYS A 218 -22.02 29.99 -6.84
C LYS A 218 -21.91 31.00 -5.70
N SER A 219 -21.70 30.49 -4.48
CA SER A 219 -21.58 31.30 -3.28
C SER A 219 -20.17 31.87 -3.06
N ASN A 220 -19.16 31.33 -3.75
CA ASN A 220 -17.73 31.52 -3.49
C ASN A 220 -17.28 31.00 -2.10
N THR A 221 -18.12 30.25 -1.39
CA THR A 221 -17.84 29.66 -0.10
C THR A 221 -17.86 28.14 -0.23
N ILE A 222 -16.71 27.52 0.04
CA ILE A 222 -16.51 26.09 -0.14
C ILE A 222 -16.26 25.46 1.22
N GLY A 223 -16.96 24.39 1.52
CA GLY A 223 -16.78 23.61 2.74
C GLY A 223 -15.73 22.51 2.55
N VAL A 224 -15.04 22.20 3.63
CA VAL A 224 -14.20 20.99 3.76
C VAL A 224 -14.58 20.28 5.03
N ILE A 225 -14.92 19.01 4.95
CA ILE A 225 -15.02 18.11 6.09
C ILE A 225 -13.87 17.10 6.02
N ALA A 226 -13.14 16.96 7.13
CA ALA A 226 -11.97 16.07 7.15
C ALA A 226 -11.81 15.39 8.50
N ASP A 227 -11.31 14.15 8.48
CA ASP A 227 -10.84 13.44 9.66
C ASP A 227 -9.38 13.84 9.92
N PRO A 228 -9.06 14.37 11.13
CA PRO A 228 -7.70 14.81 11.43
C PRO A 228 -6.66 13.68 11.46
N GLY A 229 -7.09 12.44 11.53
CA GLY A 229 -6.23 11.26 11.48
C GLY A 229 -5.90 10.75 10.07
N GLU A 230 -6.41 11.43 9.03
CA GLU A 230 -6.14 11.04 7.63
C GLU A 230 -4.69 11.32 7.22
N TYR A 231 -4.25 10.52 6.24
CA TYR A 231 -2.91 10.63 5.68
C TYR A 231 -2.65 12.01 5.08
N ASN A 232 -1.62 12.70 5.59
CA ASN A 232 -1.22 14.04 5.12
C ASN A 232 -2.40 15.03 4.99
N VAL A 233 -3.32 15.01 5.97
CA VAL A 233 -4.60 15.74 5.88
C VAL A 233 -4.41 17.25 5.59
N TYR A 234 -3.44 17.90 6.23
CA TYR A 234 -3.14 19.32 5.97
C TYR A 234 -2.65 19.55 4.53
N GLY A 235 -1.75 18.69 4.03
CA GLY A 235 -1.27 18.78 2.67
C GLY A 235 -2.37 18.57 1.62
N VAL A 236 -3.34 17.69 1.89
CA VAL A 236 -4.48 17.45 1.00
C VAL A 236 -5.44 18.64 0.99
N ILE A 237 -5.78 19.18 2.18
CA ILE A 237 -6.63 20.39 2.30
C ILE A 237 -5.96 21.59 1.63
N ASP A 238 -4.67 21.80 1.87
CA ASP A 238 -3.93 22.90 1.28
C ASP A 238 -3.77 22.73 -0.23
N GLY A 239 -3.53 21.51 -0.71
CA GLY A 239 -3.51 21.19 -2.14
C GLY A 239 -4.83 21.55 -2.81
N PHE A 240 -5.96 21.17 -2.20
CA PHE A 240 -7.29 21.55 -2.68
C PHE A 240 -7.48 23.08 -2.67
N ALA A 241 -7.12 23.76 -1.58
CA ALA A 241 -7.27 25.21 -1.46
C ALA A 241 -6.41 25.99 -2.48
N LEU A 242 -5.21 25.50 -2.77
CA LEU A 242 -4.36 26.06 -3.82
C LEU A 242 -5.00 25.89 -5.20
N GLY A 243 -5.66 24.75 -5.47
CA GLY A 243 -6.45 24.54 -6.69
C GLY A 243 -7.65 25.46 -6.80
N VAL A 244 -8.35 25.76 -5.70
CA VAL A 244 -9.41 26.78 -5.67
C VAL A 244 -8.84 28.14 -6.01
N ALA A 245 -7.65 28.48 -5.52
CA ALA A 245 -7.00 29.77 -5.74
C ALA A 245 -6.59 30.00 -7.21
N GLU A 246 -6.38 28.95 -8.00
CA GLU A 246 -6.09 29.05 -9.45
C GLU A 246 -7.17 29.86 -10.21
N LEU A 247 -8.43 29.73 -9.80
CA LEU A 247 -9.56 30.45 -10.44
C LEU A 247 -10.06 31.62 -9.60
N MET A 248 -10.11 31.46 -8.28
CA MET A 248 -10.76 32.43 -7.38
C MET A 248 -9.78 33.41 -6.72
N SER A 249 -8.49 33.08 -6.68
CA SER A 249 -7.46 33.91 -6.03
C SER A 249 -7.87 34.33 -4.59
N ALA A 250 -7.82 35.61 -4.26
CA ALA A 250 -8.17 36.14 -2.95
C ALA A 250 -9.69 36.13 -2.61
N LYS A 251 -10.54 35.69 -3.53
CA LYS A 251 -11.99 35.59 -3.29
C LYS A 251 -12.42 34.24 -2.69
N ALA A 252 -11.53 33.28 -2.64
CA ALA A 252 -11.80 31.97 -2.06
C ALA A 252 -12.07 32.10 -0.55
N ASP A 253 -13.23 31.62 -0.10
CA ASP A 253 -13.55 31.42 1.32
C ASP A 253 -13.75 29.95 1.56
N ILE A 254 -12.71 29.28 2.09
CA ILE A 254 -12.71 27.85 2.34
C ILE A 254 -12.85 27.62 3.83
N ARG A 255 -13.87 26.85 4.23
CA ARG A 255 -14.22 26.61 5.63
C ARG A 255 -14.02 25.15 5.97
N VAL A 256 -13.13 24.85 6.93
CA VAL A 256 -12.84 23.47 7.35
C VAL A 256 -13.57 23.19 8.66
N ASN A 257 -14.37 22.14 8.64
CA ASN A 257 -14.93 21.53 9.84
C ASN A 257 -14.36 20.11 10.00
N TRP A 258 -14.04 19.72 11.23
CA TRP A 258 -13.43 18.46 11.55
C TRP A 258 -14.46 17.49 12.10
N ALA A 259 -14.39 16.21 11.68
CA ALA A 259 -15.19 15.13 12.23
C ALA A 259 -14.40 13.82 12.17
N TRP A 260 -14.72 12.87 13.04
CA TRP A 260 -14.15 11.54 12.97
C TRP A 260 -14.92 10.67 11.97
N SER A 261 -14.19 9.87 11.17
CA SER A 261 -14.79 9.02 10.12
C SER A 261 -15.78 7.98 10.65
N ASN A 262 -15.62 7.56 11.90
CA ASN A 262 -16.52 6.59 12.56
C ASN A 262 -17.71 7.23 13.28
N SER A 263 -17.88 8.54 13.25
CA SER A 263 -18.95 9.27 13.94
C SER A 263 -19.95 9.91 12.96
N LYS A 264 -21.00 9.19 12.61
CA LYS A 264 -22.05 9.70 11.70
C LYS A 264 -22.67 11.00 12.21
N SER A 265 -22.91 11.13 13.51
CA SER A 265 -23.51 12.35 14.09
C SER A 265 -22.61 13.57 13.96
N GLU A 266 -21.29 13.41 14.15
CA GLU A 266 -20.35 14.52 13.95
C GLU A 266 -20.25 14.90 12.46
N ILE A 267 -20.29 13.93 11.56
CA ILE A 267 -20.30 14.16 10.12
C ILE A 267 -21.54 14.96 9.72
N GLU A 268 -22.74 14.56 10.19
CA GLU A 268 -23.98 15.26 9.91
C GLU A 268 -23.95 16.69 10.44
N GLU A 269 -23.52 16.89 11.69
CA GLU A 269 -23.37 18.21 12.31
C GLU A 269 -22.39 19.09 11.55
N ALA A 270 -21.23 18.54 11.16
CA ALA A 270 -20.22 19.28 10.40
C ALA A 270 -20.70 19.68 9.00
N VAL A 271 -21.38 18.82 8.29
CA VAL A 271 -21.96 19.13 6.97
C VAL A 271 -23.07 20.17 7.10
N ASP A 272 -24.00 20.01 8.04
CA ASP A 272 -25.09 20.97 8.28
C ASP A 272 -24.58 22.36 8.67
N ASP A 273 -23.51 22.41 9.49
CA ASP A 273 -22.84 23.65 9.86
C ASP A 273 -22.20 24.34 8.66
N LEU A 274 -21.51 23.59 7.80
CA LEU A 274 -20.94 24.13 6.55
C LEU A 274 -22.02 24.67 5.62
N ILE A 275 -23.13 23.96 5.45
CA ILE A 275 -24.28 24.41 4.67
C ILE A 275 -24.86 25.71 5.26
N ALA A 276 -25.08 25.75 6.58
CA ALA A 276 -25.59 26.94 7.27
C ALA A 276 -24.67 28.16 7.11
N GLN A 277 -23.39 27.95 6.94
CA GLN A 277 -22.39 28.98 6.65
C GLN A 277 -22.36 29.41 5.17
N GLY A 278 -23.20 28.82 4.32
CA GLY A 278 -23.33 29.19 2.90
C GLY A 278 -22.42 28.42 1.95
N CYS A 279 -21.81 27.31 2.39
CA CYS A 279 -21.06 26.44 1.50
C CYS A 279 -22.03 25.72 0.54
N ASP A 280 -21.80 25.85 -0.75
CA ASP A 280 -22.58 25.19 -1.81
C ASP A 280 -21.84 24.07 -2.54
N VAL A 281 -20.55 23.94 -2.26
CA VAL A 281 -19.68 22.81 -2.62
C VAL A 281 -18.97 22.34 -1.37
N ILE A 282 -18.96 21.04 -1.09
CA ILE A 282 -18.27 20.44 0.04
C ILE A 282 -17.26 19.41 -0.46
N MET A 283 -16.02 19.54 -0.02
CA MET A 283 -14.96 18.55 -0.17
C MET A 283 -14.92 17.67 1.08
N SER A 284 -14.89 16.34 0.89
CA SER A 284 -14.71 15.39 1.96
C SER A 284 -13.37 14.67 1.87
N TYR A 285 -12.63 14.64 2.98
CA TYR A 285 -11.44 13.81 3.13
C TYR A 285 -11.55 12.96 4.40
N MET A 286 -12.17 11.79 4.25
CA MET A 286 -12.56 10.88 5.33
C MET A 286 -12.39 9.43 4.89
N GLU A 287 -12.23 8.48 5.82
CA GLU A 287 -12.13 7.05 5.54
C GLU A 287 -13.47 6.42 5.10
N THR A 288 -14.58 7.16 5.23
CA THR A 288 -15.94 6.73 4.88
C THR A 288 -16.56 7.57 3.77
N ASP A 289 -17.45 7.00 2.98
CA ASP A 289 -18.25 7.70 1.96
C ASP A 289 -19.52 8.38 2.54
N TYR A 290 -19.77 8.24 3.83
CA TYR A 290 -20.99 8.78 4.46
C TYR A 290 -21.21 10.29 4.24
N PRO A 291 -20.17 11.16 4.28
CA PRO A 291 -20.35 12.59 3.96
C PRO A 291 -20.87 12.81 2.54
N VAL A 292 -20.49 11.96 1.58
CA VAL A 292 -20.93 12.06 0.19
C VAL A 292 -22.43 11.79 0.10
N ARG A 293 -22.90 10.72 0.74
CA ARG A 293 -24.31 10.34 0.80
C ARG A 293 -25.15 11.43 1.48
N TYR A 294 -24.66 11.95 2.59
CA TYR A 294 -25.36 13.00 3.33
C TYR A 294 -25.40 14.33 2.56
N CYS A 295 -24.35 14.73 1.87
CA CYS A 295 -24.36 15.88 0.96
C CYS A 295 -25.37 15.69 -0.18
N ALA A 296 -25.47 14.49 -0.74
CA ALA A 296 -26.45 14.18 -1.78
C ALA A 296 -27.89 14.29 -1.24
N ASP A 297 -28.17 13.78 -0.04
CA ASP A 297 -29.46 13.91 0.63
C ASP A 297 -29.84 15.39 0.90
N LYS A 298 -28.87 16.25 1.14
CA LYS A 298 -29.03 17.70 1.31
C LYS A 298 -29.02 18.47 -0.01
N ASN A 299 -28.86 17.77 -1.14
CA ASN A 299 -28.74 18.38 -2.47
C ASN A 299 -27.62 19.42 -2.59
N VAL A 300 -26.46 19.12 -1.98
CA VAL A 300 -25.24 19.93 -2.03
C VAL A 300 -24.22 19.27 -2.94
N LYS A 301 -23.51 20.04 -3.74
CA LYS A 301 -22.43 19.53 -4.60
C LYS A 301 -21.26 19.02 -3.75
N VAL A 302 -20.69 17.86 -4.14
CA VAL A 302 -19.68 17.18 -3.34
C VAL A 302 -18.50 16.72 -4.19
N ILE A 303 -17.32 16.78 -3.58
CA ILE A 303 -16.05 16.18 -4.02
C ILE A 303 -15.50 15.37 -2.86
N ALA A 304 -14.96 14.18 -3.10
CA ALA A 304 -14.48 13.37 -1.98
C ALA A 304 -13.30 12.48 -2.34
N ASN A 305 -12.57 12.03 -1.30
CA ASN A 305 -11.68 10.89 -1.39
C ASN A 305 -12.52 9.60 -1.52
N CYS A 306 -13.03 9.37 -2.73
CA CYS A 306 -13.92 8.26 -2.99
C CYS A 306 -13.91 7.94 -4.49
N TYR A 307 -13.77 6.65 -4.84
CA TYR A 307 -13.68 6.21 -6.23
C TYR A 307 -15.04 5.97 -6.89
N ASN A 308 -16.06 5.61 -6.11
CA ASN A 308 -17.40 5.25 -6.60
C ASN A 308 -18.43 6.40 -6.52
N MET A 309 -17.97 7.64 -6.68
CA MET A 309 -18.82 8.84 -6.64
C MET A 309 -20.05 8.78 -7.56
N PRO A 310 -19.95 8.28 -8.82
CA PRO A 310 -21.10 8.17 -9.71
C PRO A 310 -22.23 7.28 -9.18
N GLU A 311 -21.91 6.29 -8.34
CA GLU A 311 -22.88 5.34 -7.82
C GLU A 311 -23.60 5.89 -6.59
N ILE A 312 -22.88 6.63 -5.74
CA ILE A 312 -23.39 7.08 -4.43
C ILE A 312 -24.01 8.48 -4.46
N ALA A 313 -23.62 9.34 -5.39
CA ALA A 313 -24.12 10.70 -5.52
C ALA A 313 -24.25 11.16 -6.98
N PRO A 314 -24.95 10.40 -7.86
CA PRO A 314 -24.92 10.60 -9.32
C PRO A 314 -25.25 12.03 -9.76
N ASP A 315 -26.12 12.72 -9.05
CA ASP A 315 -26.59 14.07 -9.38
C ASP A 315 -25.77 15.19 -8.70
N ASN A 316 -25.05 14.85 -7.62
CA ASN A 316 -24.43 15.85 -6.75
C ASN A 316 -22.91 15.83 -6.80
N TYR A 317 -22.26 14.74 -7.21
CA TYR A 317 -20.81 14.75 -7.28
C TYR A 317 -20.31 15.68 -8.41
N ILE A 318 -19.17 16.30 -8.22
CA ILE A 318 -18.43 17.04 -9.27
C ILE A 318 -17.33 16.13 -9.82
N SER A 319 -16.51 15.54 -8.95
CA SER A 319 -15.48 14.57 -9.19
C SER A 319 -15.12 13.88 -7.86
N GLY A 320 -14.16 12.99 -7.88
CA GLY A 320 -13.54 12.41 -6.71
C GLY A 320 -12.05 12.26 -6.95
N TYR A 321 -11.32 12.00 -5.88
CA TYR A 321 -9.90 11.68 -5.91
C TYR A 321 -9.66 10.50 -4.96
N PHE A 322 -8.73 9.62 -5.30
CA PHE A 322 -8.54 8.40 -4.50
C PHE A 322 -7.16 7.78 -4.69
N PHE A 323 -6.78 6.92 -3.76
CA PHE A 323 -5.61 6.07 -3.88
C PHE A 323 -5.94 4.80 -4.69
N ASN A 324 -5.13 4.50 -5.68
CA ASN A 324 -5.11 3.23 -6.37
C ASN A 324 -4.04 2.33 -5.75
N PHE A 325 -4.34 1.77 -4.60
CA PHE A 325 -3.40 0.97 -3.81
C PHE A 325 -2.87 -0.27 -4.54
N SER A 326 -3.60 -0.77 -5.54
CA SER A 326 -3.17 -1.92 -6.34
C SER A 326 -1.82 -1.71 -7.02
N THR A 327 -1.49 -0.47 -7.41
CA THR A 327 -0.23 -0.14 -8.11
C THR A 327 1.01 -0.48 -7.31
N HIS A 328 0.94 -0.34 -5.98
CA HIS A 328 2.06 -0.66 -5.09
C HIS A 328 1.90 -2.03 -4.43
N LEU A 329 0.72 -2.33 -3.88
CA LEU A 329 0.52 -3.54 -3.08
C LEU A 329 0.77 -4.84 -3.88
N VAL A 330 0.36 -4.88 -5.15
CA VAL A 330 0.63 -6.05 -6.00
C VAL A 330 2.14 -6.25 -6.21
N ASP A 331 2.89 -5.17 -6.40
CA ASP A 331 4.32 -5.24 -6.68
C ASP A 331 5.13 -5.57 -5.43
N VAL A 332 4.85 -4.96 -4.28
CA VAL A 332 5.55 -5.25 -3.03
C VAL A 332 5.26 -6.67 -2.55
N ILE A 333 4.01 -7.15 -2.63
CA ILE A 333 3.67 -8.53 -2.26
C ILE A 333 4.33 -9.52 -3.22
N ARG A 334 4.36 -9.24 -4.54
CA ARG A 334 5.11 -10.05 -5.49
C ARG A 334 6.58 -10.13 -5.15
N SER A 335 7.19 -9.05 -4.68
CA SER A 335 8.60 -9.04 -4.27
C SER A 335 8.85 -9.92 -3.05
N ILE A 336 7.91 -9.95 -2.08
CA ILE A 336 7.98 -10.86 -0.93
C ILE A 336 7.91 -12.33 -1.39
N VAL A 337 6.93 -12.66 -2.25
CA VAL A 337 6.74 -14.04 -2.75
C VAL A 337 7.94 -14.55 -3.56
N ASN A 338 8.69 -13.65 -4.17
CA ASN A 338 9.87 -13.96 -4.98
C ASN A 338 11.21 -13.78 -4.23
N ASP A 339 11.20 -13.67 -2.92
CA ASP A 339 12.40 -13.49 -2.05
C ASP A 339 13.30 -12.31 -2.45
N ASN A 340 12.71 -11.25 -3.00
CA ASN A 340 13.42 -10.02 -3.37
C ASN A 340 12.81 -8.76 -2.74
N PHE A 341 12.22 -8.92 -1.56
CA PHE A 341 11.64 -7.82 -0.79
C PHE A 341 12.69 -6.78 -0.43
N ASN A 342 12.40 -5.52 -0.76
CA ASN A 342 13.24 -4.37 -0.42
C ASN A 342 12.37 -3.25 0.18
N PRO A 343 12.42 -3.02 1.50
CA PRO A 343 11.57 -2.06 2.20
C PRO A 343 12.12 -0.63 2.12
N ASP A 344 12.19 -0.05 0.93
CA ASP A 344 12.72 1.31 0.71
C ASP A 344 11.71 2.41 1.08
N GLY A 345 10.46 2.04 1.35
CA GLY A 345 9.34 2.96 1.41
C GLY A 345 8.90 3.42 0.01
N TYR A 346 7.62 3.70 -0.14
CA TYR A 346 7.05 4.11 -1.42
C TYR A 346 6.13 5.32 -1.28
N SER A 347 6.24 6.28 -2.19
CA SER A 347 5.25 7.33 -2.36
C SER A 347 4.95 7.52 -3.83
N GLY A 348 3.70 7.22 -4.19
CA GLY A 348 3.24 7.35 -5.57
C GLY A 348 2.49 8.65 -5.83
N ASP A 349 2.60 9.12 -7.05
CA ASP A 349 1.99 10.34 -7.55
C ASP A 349 0.97 10.07 -8.66
N VAL A 350 0.49 11.12 -9.31
CA VAL A 350 -0.39 11.03 -10.49
C VAL A 350 0.30 10.31 -11.65
N ALA A 351 1.61 10.50 -11.84
CA ALA A 351 2.34 9.89 -12.95
C ALA A 351 2.49 8.36 -12.77
N SER A 352 2.72 7.90 -11.55
CA SER A 352 2.77 6.47 -11.19
C SER A 352 1.38 5.82 -11.21
N GLY A 353 0.30 6.61 -11.19
CA GLY A 353 -1.07 6.12 -11.10
C GLY A 353 -1.52 5.71 -9.69
N MET A 354 -0.70 5.97 -8.66
CA MET A 354 -1.07 5.73 -7.25
C MET A 354 -2.20 6.63 -6.78
N VAL A 355 -2.25 7.86 -7.26
CA VAL A 355 -3.35 8.80 -7.00
C VAL A 355 -4.09 9.13 -8.30
N ARG A 356 -5.41 9.05 -8.25
CA ARG A 356 -6.27 9.14 -9.44
C ARG A 356 -7.48 10.05 -9.20
N LEU A 357 -8.08 10.50 -10.31
CA LEU A 357 -9.35 11.22 -10.31
C LEU A 357 -10.49 10.31 -10.77
N VAL A 358 -11.67 10.53 -10.23
CA VAL A 358 -12.93 10.06 -10.82
C VAL A 358 -13.31 10.99 -11.98
N ASN A 359 -13.96 10.45 -13.01
CA ASN A 359 -14.47 11.25 -14.12
C ASN A 359 -15.36 12.36 -13.60
N PHE A 360 -15.25 13.54 -14.23
CA PHE A 360 -16.10 14.68 -13.90
C PHE A 360 -17.54 14.40 -14.28
N ASN A 361 -18.47 14.76 -13.38
CA ASN A 361 -19.89 14.60 -13.61
C ASN A 361 -20.36 15.49 -14.77
N GLU A 362 -21.18 14.95 -15.66
CA GLU A 362 -21.78 15.70 -16.77
C GLU A 362 -22.70 16.83 -16.27
N ASN A 363 -23.26 16.73 -15.06
CA ASN A 363 -24.05 17.75 -14.38
C ASN A 363 -23.20 18.86 -13.72
N SER A 364 -21.87 18.80 -13.83
CA SER A 364 -20.98 19.89 -13.43
C SER A 364 -21.11 21.08 -14.38
N GLU A 365 -20.63 22.26 -13.96
CA GLU A 365 -20.58 23.44 -14.83
C GLU A 365 -19.84 23.12 -16.14
N LYS A 366 -20.38 23.63 -17.24
CA LYS A 366 -19.84 23.36 -18.58
C LYS A 366 -18.37 23.75 -18.67
N GLY A 367 -17.51 22.81 -19.09
CA GLY A 367 -16.07 23.03 -19.26
C GLY A 367 -15.25 22.65 -18.03
N THR A 368 -15.87 22.21 -16.91
CA THR A 368 -15.14 21.75 -15.72
C THR A 368 -14.11 20.67 -16.08
N GLY A 369 -14.51 19.65 -16.82
CA GLY A 369 -13.61 18.57 -17.24
C GLY A 369 -12.41 19.07 -18.05
N ASP A 370 -12.62 19.98 -19.00
CA ASP A 370 -11.56 20.49 -19.89
C ASP A 370 -10.48 21.27 -19.14
N ILE A 371 -10.89 22.20 -18.25
CA ILE A 371 -9.94 23.02 -17.49
C ILE A 371 -9.18 22.14 -16.49
N CYS A 372 -9.85 21.23 -15.83
CA CYS A 372 -9.25 20.32 -14.85
C CYS A 372 -8.31 19.31 -15.52
N LYS A 373 -8.68 18.78 -16.69
CA LYS A 373 -7.80 17.92 -17.46
C LYS A 373 -6.50 18.61 -17.83
N THR A 374 -6.56 19.89 -18.20
CA THR A 374 -5.35 20.66 -18.50
C THR A 374 -4.42 20.73 -17.31
N LEU A 375 -4.92 21.07 -16.12
CA LEU A 375 -4.11 21.11 -14.89
C LEU A 375 -3.58 19.73 -14.51
N TYR A 376 -4.43 18.70 -14.59
CA TYR A 376 -4.03 17.31 -14.32
C TYR A 376 -2.88 16.85 -15.20
N ASP A 377 -2.97 17.09 -16.51
CA ASP A 377 -1.92 16.71 -17.47
C ASP A 377 -0.60 17.47 -17.19
N TYR A 378 -0.67 18.72 -16.74
CA TYR A 378 0.51 19.51 -16.37
C TYR A 378 1.18 18.94 -15.10
N ILE A 379 0.40 18.58 -14.08
CA ILE A 379 0.92 17.95 -12.85
C ILE A 379 1.52 16.59 -13.21
N LYS A 380 0.80 15.75 -13.97
CA LYS A 380 1.25 14.42 -14.38
C LYS A 380 2.56 14.45 -15.18
N ALA A 381 2.76 15.48 -15.99
CA ALA A 381 4.00 15.68 -16.75
C ALA A 381 5.15 16.29 -15.92
N GLY A 382 4.92 16.61 -14.64
CA GLY A 382 5.89 17.29 -13.79
C GLY A 382 6.11 18.78 -14.10
N ASN A 383 5.26 19.37 -14.97
CA ASN A 383 5.35 20.76 -15.40
C ASN A 383 4.71 21.74 -14.39
N ALA A 384 3.87 21.24 -13.50
CA ALA A 384 3.29 22.00 -12.40
C ALA A 384 3.53 21.27 -11.07
N LYS A 385 3.94 22.03 -10.06
CA LYS A 385 4.10 21.57 -8.70
C LYS A 385 3.10 22.32 -7.83
N VAL A 386 2.24 21.61 -7.12
CA VAL A 386 1.13 22.17 -6.33
C VAL A 386 1.62 23.18 -5.31
N PHE A 387 2.65 22.84 -4.55
CA PHE A 387 3.20 23.71 -3.50
C PHE A 387 4.35 24.57 -4.06
N THR A 388 4.03 25.49 -4.96
CA THR A 388 4.97 26.49 -5.50
C THR A 388 4.53 27.88 -5.07
N GLY A 389 5.42 28.61 -4.41
CA GLY A 389 5.10 29.85 -3.71
C GLY A 389 5.14 31.13 -4.55
N GLU A 390 4.66 32.24 -3.98
CA GLU A 390 4.53 32.54 -2.55
C GLU A 390 3.29 31.88 -1.94
N ILE A 391 3.47 31.07 -0.88
CA ILE A 391 2.36 30.49 -0.11
C ILE A 391 2.47 31.01 1.33
N LYS A 392 1.36 31.51 1.87
CA LYS A 392 1.23 31.99 3.25
C LYS A 392 0.26 31.11 4.01
N ASP A 393 0.52 30.97 5.31
CA ASP A 393 -0.41 30.33 6.24
C ASP A 393 -1.54 31.28 6.67
N THR A 394 -2.43 30.78 7.52
CA THR A 394 -3.57 31.54 8.07
C THR A 394 -3.17 32.77 8.87
N ASP A 395 -1.95 32.85 9.40
CA ASP A 395 -1.41 33.98 10.16
C ASP A 395 -0.68 34.98 9.26
N GLY A 396 -0.57 34.68 7.96
CA GLY A 396 0.12 35.51 6.96
C GLY A 396 1.63 35.29 6.91
N GLN A 397 2.16 34.28 7.62
CA GLN A 397 3.56 33.90 7.54
C GLN A 397 3.86 33.24 6.20
N VAL A 398 4.98 33.60 5.57
CA VAL A 398 5.43 32.98 4.32
C VAL A 398 5.97 31.57 4.65
N MET A 399 5.30 30.55 4.16
CA MET A 399 5.68 29.15 4.32
C MET A 399 6.45 28.63 3.11
N VAL A 400 6.19 29.17 1.92
CA VAL A 400 6.94 28.88 0.69
C VAL A 400 7.25 30.18 -0.01
N GLU A 401 8.54 30.46 -0.19
CA GLU A 401 9.02 31.67 -0.84
C GLU A 401 8.64 31.72 -2.33
N LYS A 402 8.51 32.93 -2.86
CA LYS A 402 8.15 33.14 -4.27
C LYS A 402 9.09 32.39 -5.23
N GLY A 403 8.50 31.53 -6.08
CA GLY A 403 9.24 30.76 -7.06
C GLY A 403 9.96 29.52 -6.50
N GLN A 404 9.85 29.27 -5.20
CA GLN A 404 10.31 28.01 -4.60
C GLN A 404 9.19 26.97 -4.61
N SER A 405 9.56 25.69 -4.63
CA SER A 405 8.62 24.58 -4.46
C SER A 405 9.00 23.72 -3.28
N MET A 406 8.01 23.24 -2.54
CA MET A 406 8.25 22.28 -1.47
C MET A 406 8.68 20.92 -2.05
N THR A 407 9.52 20.22 -1.31
CA THR A 407 9.80 18.80 -1.54
C THR A 407 8.67 17.95 -0.98
N PHE A 408 8.52 16.73 -1.50
CA PHE A 408 7.54 15.78 -0.98
C PHE A 408 7.70 15.58 0.55
N GLU A 409 8.91 15.39 1.03
CA GLU A 409 9.21 15.23 2.44
C GLU A 409 8.70 16.41 3.31
N ASN A 410 8.82 17.64 2.81
CA ASN A 410 8.31 18.81 3.51
C ASN A 410 6.80 18.91 3.45
N ILE A 411 6.17 18.49 2.34
CA ILE A 411 4.71 18.43 2.21
C ILE A 411 4.11 17.43 3.21
N GLN A 412 4.77 16.30 3.44
CA GLN A 412 4.34 15.31 4.44
C GLN A 412 4.37 15.84 5.88
N LYS A 413 5.15 16.90 6.14
CA LYS A 413 5.29 17.52 7.46
C LYS A 413 4.42 18.75 7.66
N ILE A 414 3.56 19.09 6.67
CA ILE A 414 2.64 20.24 6.80
C ILE A 414 1.70 20.00 7.97
N ASN A 415 1.66 20.99 8.89
CA ASN A 415 0.77 21.04 10.05
C ASN A 415 0.08 22.41 10.18
N TRP A 416 0.05 23.16 9.09
CA TRP A 416 -0.56 24.49 8.96
C TRP A 416 -1.56 24.47 7.80
N LEU A 417 -2.37 25.50 7.67
CA LEU A 417 -3.33 25.69 6.57
C LEU A 417 -3.01 26.98 5.82
N VAL A 418 -3.23 26.97 4.50
CA VAL A 418 -3.03 28.14 3.65
C VAL A 418 -4.01 29.27 3.98
N GLN A 419 -3.62 30.51 3.70
CA GLN A 419 -4.30 31.75 4.11
C GLN A 419 -5.79 31.82 3.73
N SER A 420 -6.22 31.13 2.66
CA SER A 420 -7.63 31.10 2.22
C SER A 420 -8.52 30.15 3.03
N VAL A 421 -7.95 29.38 3.94
CA VAL A 421 -8.64 28.37 4.74
C VAL A 421 -8.94 28.90 6.15
N ARG A 422 -10.17 28.71 6.60
CA ARG A 422 -10.62 29.07 7.94
C ARG A 422 -11.13 27.83 8.67
N LYS A 423 -10.66 27.60 9.88
CA LYS A 423 -11.22 26.58 10.77
C LYS A 423 -12.56 27.07 11.31
N THR A 424 -13.60 26.23 11.15
CA THR A 424 -14.93 26.47 11.70
C THR A 424 -15.29 25.36 12.64
N GLY A 425 -15.70 25.26 13.65
CA GLY A 425 -15.94 24.13 14.56
C GLY A 425 -14.81 23.84 15.53
N SER A 426 -15.14 23.20 16.62
CA SER A 426 -14.20 22.76 17.65
C SER A 426 -13.95 21.27 17.49
N PHE A 427 -12.69 20.89 17.47
CA PHE A 427 -12.26 19.51 17.45
C PHE A 427 -12.16 18.98 18.90
N THR A 428 -12.77 17.83 19.16
CA THR A 428 -12.60 17.11 20.42
C THR A 428 -11.88 15.79 20.12
N GLU A 429 -10.74 15.58 20.74
CA GLU A 429 -10.00 14.33 20.60
C GLU A 429 -10.82 13.19 21.21
N ILE A 430 -11.19 12.19 20.39
CA ILE A 430 -11.88 11.00 20.89
C ILE A 430 -10.83 10.04 21.44
N THR A 431 -10.96 9.71 22.71
CA THR A 431 -10.23 8.59 23.29
C THR A 431 -10.94 7.29 22.91
N ASP A 432 -10.22 6.40 22.22
CA ASP A 432 -10.68 5.05 21.89
C ASP A 432 -11.28 4.35 23.12
N ASN A 433 -12.54 3.98 23.04
CA ASN A 433 -13.18 3.14 24.05
C ASN A 433 -13.38 1.75 23.42
N PRO A 434 -12.50 0.79 23.67
CA PRO A 434 -12.58 -0.54 23.06
C PRO A 434 -13.85 -1.27 23.55
N VAL A 435 -14.73 -1.61 22.63
CA VAL A 435 -15.89 -2.45 22.88
C VAL A 435 -15.65 -3.79 22.20
N GLY A 436 -15.19 -4.78 22.99
CA GLY A 436 -15.11 -6.18 22.58
C GLY A 436 -14.09 -6.49 21.48
N SER A 437 -13.43 -7.61 21.56
CA SER A 437 -12.28 -7.96 20.76
C SER A 437 -12.46 -9.22 19.91
N ASP A 438 -13.68 -9.58 19.58
CA ASP A 438 -13.95 -10.72 18.68
C ASP A 438 -13.98 -10.24 17.23
N PHE A 439 -12.83 -10.29 16.56
CA PHE A 439 -12.75 -10.03 15.12
C PHE A 439 -13.20 -11.25 14.34
N SER A 440 -14.20 -11.06 13.46
CA SER A 440 -14.54 -12.05 12.44
C SER A 440 -13.58 -11.93 11.27
N ILE A 441 -13.00 -13.05 10.82
CA ILE A 441 -12.20 -13.12 9.61
C ILE A 441 -13.13 -13.28 8.41
N HIS A 442 -12.93 -12.43 7.40
CA HIS A 442 -13.67 -12.42 6.15
C HIS A 442 -12.74 -12.76 4.99
N SER A 443 -13.13 -13.66 4.10
CA SER A 443 -12.36 -14.05 2.92
C SER A 443 -13.08 -13.75 1.60
N GLU A 444 -14.39 -13.57 1.62
CA GLU A 444 -15.18 -13.16 0.46
C GLU A 444 -14.82 -11.75 -0.02
N PHE A 445 -15.01 -11.49 -1.31
CA PHE A 445 -14.85 -10.15 -1.88
C PHE A 445 -16.19 -9.42 -1.81
N ALA A 446 -16.14 -8.13 -1.46
CA ALA A 446 -17.31 -7.28 -1.52
C ALA A 446 -17.80 -7.11 -2.97
N ASP A 447 -19.12 -7.02 -3.17
CA ASP A 447 -19.74 -6.92 -4.51
C ASP A 447 -19.26 -5.70 -5.33
N SER A 448 -18.68 -4.70 -4.68
CA SER A 448 -18.20 -3.44 -5.29
C SER A 448 -16.76 -3.46 -5.81
N THR A 449 -16.12 -4.63 -5.93
CA THR A 449 -14.69 -4.75 -6.30
C THR A 449 -14.37 -4.56 -7.79
N THR A 450 -15.30 -4.05 -8.59
CA THR A 450 -14.97 -3.61 -9.95
C THR A 450 -14.12 -2.35 -9.89
N ALA A 451 -12.83 -2.50 -10.19
CA ALA A 451 -11.95 -1.34 -10.34
C ALA A 451 -12.57 -0.33 -11.32
N PRO A 452 -12.49 0.98 -11.04
CA PRO A 452 -12.92 1.99 -12.02
C PRO A 452 -12.23 1.72 -13.35
N ALA A 453 -12.97 1.81 -14.46
CA ALA A 453 -12.44 1.57 -15.79
C ALA A 453 -11.16 2.38 -16.01
N GLU A 454 -10.13 1.72 -16.51
CA GLU A 454 -8.89 2.39 -16.93
C GLU A 454 -9.20 3.34 -18.08
N ASN A 455 -9.02 4.62 -17.88
CA ASN A 455 -9.08 5.66 -18.92
C ASN A 455 -7.68 6.15 -19.25
#